data_09ca8c5b74ebfbe021c9879529cd3651
#
_entry.id   09ca8c5b74ebfbe021c9879529cd3651
#
_cell.length_a   1.000
_cell.length_b   1.000
_cell.length_c   1.000
_cell.angle_alpha   90.00
_cell.angle_beta   90.00
_cell.angle_gamma   90.00
#
_symmetry.space_group_name_H-M   'P 1'
#
loop_
_entity.id
_entity.type
_entity.pdbx_description
1 polymer ?
#
loop_
_entity_poly.entity_id
_entity_poly.type
_entity_poly.pdbx_seq_one_letter_code
_entity_poly.pdbx_strand_id
1 'polypeptide(L)'
;SMPKPLPHRLDPTTYPVSMTAQTRFQDMDINGHLNNVAFAALFENARVQLNRNVRPWADRPANERTMVAAVEINYLREGNYPDDIIVCSGIGRIGTSSWTIEQAMFQNGECIATCDTVVVCRTDNQAKPLRAEIVDGLTAQIVRQV
;
A
#
# COMPACT_ATOMS: atom_id res chain seq x y z
N SER A 1 0.22 -22.37 -5.54
CA SER A 1 -0.68 -21.53 -4.76
C SER A 1 0.13 -20.53 -3.95
N MET A 2 -0.42 -19.36 -3.77
CA MET A 2 0.25 -18.32 -2.98
C MET A 2 0.13 -18.64 -1.50
N PRO A 3 1.17 -18.37 -0.71
CA PRO A 3 1.07 -18.56 0.73
C PRO A 3 0.03 -17.62 1.34
N LYS A 4 -0.63 -18.06 2.39
CA LYS A 4 -1.57 -17.21 3.13
C LYS A 4 -0.83 -16.06 3.79
N PRO A 5 -1.43 -14.87 3.85
CA PRO A 5 -0.85 -13.76 4.59
C PRO A 5 -0.62 -14.10 6.06
N LEU A 6 0.43 -13.51 6.65
CA LEU A 6 0.68 -13.65 8.08
C LEU A 6 -0.46 -13.01 8.87
N PRO A 7 -0.81 -13.55 10.06
CA PRO A 7 -1.96 -13.06 10.83
C PRO A 7 -1.99 -11.56 11.08
N HIS A 8 -0.85 -10.93 11.37
CA HIS A 8 -0.81 -9.48 11.62
C HIS A 8 -1.22 -8.68 10.39
N ARG A 9 -1.06 -9.23 9.18
CA ARG A 9 -1.45 -8.57 7.93
C ARG A 9 -2.97 -8.48 7.77
N LEU A 10 -3.71 -9.32 8.47
CA LEU A 10 -5.18 -9.37 8.43
C LEU A 10 -5.82 -8.55 9.57
N ASP A 11 -5.02 -7.87 10.36
CA ASP A 11 -5.46 -7.06 11.48
C ASP A 11 -5.27 -5.57 11.15
N PRO A 12 -6.36 -4.79 11.05
CA PRO A 12 -6.25 -3.38 10.66
C PRO A 12 -5.47 -2.54 11.67
N THR A 13 -5.39 -2.97 12.93
CA THR A 13 -4.71 -2.21 13.99
C THR A 13 -3.19 -2.25 13.89
N THR A 14 -2.62 -3.16 13.09
CA THR A 14 -1.17 -3.27 12.91
C THR A 14 -0.62 -2.23 11.94
N TYR A 15 -1.49 -1.62 11.14
CA TYR A 15 -1.10 -0.64 10.13
C TYR A 15 -1.15 0.78 10.69
N PRO A 16 -0.12 1.60 10.44
CA PRO A 16 -0.08 2.96 11.00
C PRO A 16 -1.02 3.94 10.32
N VAL A 17 -1.44 3.67 9.08
CA VAL A 17 -2.26 4.58 8.30
C VAL A 17 -3.48 3.83 7.77
N SER A 18 -4.64 4.48 7.83
CA SER A 18 -5.86 3.94 7.20
C SER A 18 -6.63 5.06 6.53
N MET A 19 -7.35 4.71 5.49
CA MET A 19 -8.27 5.63 4.83
C MET A 19 -9.53 4.89 4.44
N THR A 20 -10.66 5.61 4.48
CA THR A 20 -11.93 5.09 4.02
C THR A 20 -12.18 5.52 2.58
N ALA A 21 -12.62 4.59 1.75
CA ALA A 21 -12.99 4.85 0.37
C ALA A 21 -14.40 4.34 0.10
N GLN A 22 -15.14 5.10 -0.68
CA GLN A 22 -16.45 4.67 -1.15
C GLN A 22 -16.28 3.78 -2.37
N THR A 23 -17.08 2.71 -2.43
CA THR A 23 -17.21 1.94 -3.66
C THR A 23 -18.15 2.68 -4.62
N ARG A 24 -17.87 2.55 -5.91
CA ARG A 24 -18.69 3.16 -6.96
C ARG A 24 -19.32 2.04 -7.79
N PHE A 25 -20.50 2.32 -8.36
CA PHE A 25 -21.16 1.35 -9.23
C PHE A 25 -20.24 0.88 -10.36
N GLN A 26 -19.44 1.79 -10.93
CA GLN A 26 -18.49 1.46 -12.00
C GLN A 26 -17.30 0.61 -11.54
N ASP A 27 -17.10 0.44 -10.23
CA ASP A 27 -16.03 -0.42 -9.70
C ASP A 27 -16.44 -1.90 -9.68
N MET A 28 -17.70 -2.20 -9.99
CA MET A 28 -18.22 -3.56 -9.98
C MET A 28 -18.06 -4.24 -11.33
N ASP A 29 -17.89 -5.55 -11.29
CA ASP A 29 -17.91 -6.39 -12.49
C ASP A 29 -19.36 -6.87 -12.79
N ILE A 30 -19.49 -7.69 -13.82
CA ILE A 30 -20.79 -8.22 -14.23
C ILE A 30 -21.44 -9.16 -13.19
N ASN A 31 -20.63 -9.64 -12.24
CA ASN A 31 -21.11 -10.49 -11.16
C ASN A 31 -21.53 -9.70 -9.92
N GLY A 32 -21.44 -8.38 -9.97
CA GLY A 32 -21.79 -7.51 -8.85
C GLY A 32 -20.72 -7.40 -7.78
N HIS A 33 -19.50 -7.81 -8.08
CA HIS A 33 -18.38 -7.76 -7.15
C HIS A 33 -17.35 -6.72 -7.57
N LEU A 34 -16.58 -6.22 -6.60
CA LEU A 34 -15.51 -5.27 -6.86
C LEU A 34 -14.51 -5.87 -7.86
N ASN A 35 -14.27 -5.18 -8.97
CA ASN A 35 -13.37 -5.70 -10.00
C ASN A 35 -11.89 -5.52 -9.64
N ASN A 36 -11.02 -6.29 -10.32
CA ASN A 36 -9.59 -6.30 -10.03
C ASN A 36 -8.94 -4.92 -10.25
N VAL A 37 -9.40 -4.16 -11.23
CA VAL A 37 -8.87 -2.82 -11.52
C VAL A 37 -9.19 -1.87 -10.36
N ALA A 38 -10.39 -1.99 -9.79
CA ALA A 38 -10.78 -1.17 -8.65
C ALA A 38 -9.93 -1.50 -7.40
N PHE A 39 -9.66 -2.77 -7.12
CA PHE A 39 -8.73 -3.15 -6.06
C PHE A 39 -7.37 -2.46 -6.24
N ALA A 40 -6.80 -2.57 -7.43
CA ALA A 40 -5.49 -1.99 -7.73
C ALA A 40 -5.50 -0.46 -7.57
N ALA A 41 -6.54 0.21 -8.06
CA ALA A 41 -6.67 1.66 -7.98
C ALA A 41 -6.80 2.15 -6.52
N LEU A 42 -7.56 1.45 -5.70
CA LEU A 42 -7.73 1.79 -4.29
C LEU A 42 -6.42 1.63 -3.51
N PHE A 43 -5.68 0.55 -3.76
CA PHE A 43 -4.37 0.37 -3.17
C PHE A 43 -3.38 1.45 -3.62
N GLU A 44 -3.38 1.79 -4.89
CA GLU A 44 -2.51 2.85 -5.43
C GLU A 44 -2.77 4.19 -4.77
N ASN A 45 -4.03 4.57 -4.67
CA ASN A 45 -4.41 5.85 -4.03
C ASN A 45 -3.91 5.91 -2.58
N ALA A 46 -4.07 4.83 -1.83
CA ALA A 46 -3.61 4.76 -0.45
C ALA A 46 -2.08 4.82 -0.35
N ARG A 47 -1.36 4.17 -1.29
CA ARG A 47 0.11 4.23 -1.34
C ARG A 47 0.62 5.64 -1.57
N VAL A 48 -0.01 6.37 -2.47
CA VAL A 48 0.39 7.75 -2.75
C VAL A 48 0.27 8.61 -1.50
N GLN A 49 -0.79 8.43 -0.73
CA GLN A 49 -0.97 9.17 0.52
C GLN A 49 0.08 8.79 1.57
N LEU A 50 0.38 7.50 1.70
CA LEU A 50 1.43 7.05 2.61
C LEU A 50 2.79 7.64 2.21
N ASN A 51 3.13 7.60 0.93
CA ASN A 51 4.40 8.11 0.43
C ASN A 51 4.55 9.61 0.65
N ARG A 52 3.48 10.37 0.63
CA ARG A 52 3.52 11.80 0.94
C ARG A 52 3.89 12.06 2.39
N ASN A 53 3.52 11.17 3.31
CA ASN A 53 3.94 11.26 4.70
C ASN A 53 5.41 10.89 4.88
N VAL A 54 5.89 9.93 4.11
CA VAL A 54 7.29 9.48 4.16
C VAL A 54 8.24 10.50 3.54
N ARG A 55 7.83 11.06 2.42
CA ARG A 55 8.63 12.00 1.63
C ARG A 55 7.74 13.13 1.14
N PRO A 56 7.60 14.19 1.94
CA PRO A 56 6.78 15.33 1.54
C PRO A 56 7.20 15.86 0.18
N TRP A 57 6.20 16.19 -0.62
CA TRP A 57 6.42 16.62 -2.00
C TRP A 57 7.36 17.82 -2.10
N ALA A 58 7.28 18.76 -1.12
CA ALA A 58 8.08 19.97 -1.10
C ALA A 58 9.56 19.72 -0.84
N ASP A 59 9.92 18.60 -0.21
CA ASP A 59 11.30 18.29 0.18
C ASP A 59 12.02 17.41 -0.84
N ARG A 60 11.45 17.27 -2.01
CA ARG A 60 11.90 16.31 -3.00
C ARG A 60 13.03 16.88 -3.86
N PRO A 61 14.27 16.34 -3.80
CA PRO A 61 15.31 16.74 -4.71
C PRO A 61 14.94 16.44 -6.17
N ALA A 62 15.30 17.36 -7.07
CA ALA A 62 14.92 17.25 -8.48
C ALA A 62 15.49 16.00 -9.19
N ASN A 63 16.63 15.50 -8.71
CA ASN A 63 17.30 14.34 -9.28
C ASN A 63 16.92 13.01 -8.63
N GLU A 64 16.02 13.05 -7.63
CA GLU A 64 15.55 11.87 -6.91
C GLU A 64 14.19 11.43 -7.45
N ARG A 65 14.08 10.16 -7.80
CA ARG A 65 12.85 9.60 -8.33
C ARG A 65 12.52 8.29 -7.63
N THR A 66 11.25 8.07 -7.41
CA THR A 66 10.73 6.78 -6.95
C THR A 66 9.90 6.15 -8.04
N MET A 67 9.92 4.83 -8.10
CA MET A 67 9.10 4.09 -9.04
C MET A 67 8.70 2.75 -8.43
N VAL A 68 7.52 2.30 -8.79
CA VAL A 68 7.04 0.99 -8.40
C VAL A 68 7.72 -0.06 -9.26
N ALA A 69 8.40 -1.01 -8.60
CA ALA A 69 9.09 -2.09 -9.29
C ALA A 69 8.24 -3.37 -9.35
N ALA A 70 7.38 -3.60 -8.35
CA ALA A 70 6.52 -4.77 -8.30
C ALA A 70 5.29 -4.49 -7.44
N VAL A 71 4.18 -5.09 -7.80
CA VAL A 71 2.94 -5.08 -7.02
C VAL A 71 2.39 -6.49 -7.01
N GLU A 72 2.08 -7.00 -5.82
CA GLU A 72 1.44 -8.29 -5.66
C GLU A 72 0.17 -8.12 -4.83
N ILE A 73 -0.96 -8.52 -5.38
CA ILE A 73 -2.24 -8.45 -4.70
C ILE A 73 -2.75 -9.87 -4.47
N ASN A 74 -3.07 -10.17 -3.21
CA ASN A 74 -3.75 -11.41 -2.83
C ASN A 74 -5.22 -11.10 -2.62
N TYR A 75 -6.08 -11.70 -3.42
CA TYR A 75 -7.53 -11.57 -3.31
C TYR A 75 -8.04 -12.66 -2.36
N LEU A 76 -8.55 -12.26 -1.20
CA LEU A 76 -8.97 -13.19 -0.16
C LEU A 76 -10.47 -13.40 -0.14
N ARG A 77 -11.24 -12.34 -0.44
CA ARG A 77 -12.70 -12.35 -0.48
C ARG A 77 -13.18 -11.38 -1.53
N GLU A 78 -14.44 -11.53 -1.93
CA GLU A 78 -15.07 -10.58 -2.83
C GLU A 78 -15.43 -9.28 -2.12
N GLY A 79 -15.32 -8.17 -2.83
CA GLY A 79 -15.81 -6.88 -2.35
C GLY A 79 -17.17 -6.57 -2.94
N ASN A 80 -17.98 -5.81 -2.22
CA ASN A 80 -19.37 -5.54 -2.57
C ASN A 80 -19.66 -4.04 -2.63
N TYR A 81 -20.62 -3.67 -3.46
CA TYR A 81 -21.17 -2.33 -3.56
C TYR A 81 -22.52 -2.30 -2.81
N PRO A 82 -22.89 -1.25 -2.07
CA PRO A 82 -22.22 0.06 -1.94
C PRO A 82 -21.36 0.23 -0.68
N ASP A 83 -21.01 -0.83 0.00
CA ASP A 83 -20.34 -0.75 1.30
C ASP A 83 -18.98 -0.07 1.20
N ASP A 84 -18.65 0.75 2.18
CA ASP A 84 -17.35 1.42 2.25
C ASP A 84 -16.20 0.42 2.43
N ILE A 85 -15.04 0.83 1.96
CA ILE A 85 -13.81 0.07 2.08
C ILE A 85 -12.83 0.87 2.94
N ILE A 86 -12.09 0.16 3.79
CA ILE A 86 -10.98 0.72 4.54
C ILE A 86 -9.71 0.15 3.95
N VAL A 87 -8.79 1.01 3.53
CA VAL A 87 -7.47 0.61 3.06
C VAL A 87 -6.45 1.01 4.11
N CYS A 88 -5.76 0.01 4.65
CA CYS A 88 -4.70 0.19 5.63
C CYS A 88 -3.36 0.09 4.93
N SER A 89 -2.40 0.92 5.35
CA SER A 89 -1.09 0.99 4.73
C SER A 89 0.00 1.18 5.77
N GLY A 90 1.17 0.65 5.47
CA GLY A 90 2.36 0.86 6.25
C GLY A 90 3.60 0.37 5.50
N ILE A 91 4.75 0.54 6.13
CA ILE A 91 6.04 0.13 5.57
C ILE A 91 6.40 -1.23 6.12
N GLY A 92 6.82 -2.13 5.25
CA GLY A 92 7.33 -3.44 5.64
C GLY A 92 8.84 -3.42 5.81
N ARG A 93 9.56 -3.65 4.73
CA ARG A 93 11.02 -3.73 4.75
C ARG A 93 11.64 -2.44 4.21
N ILE A 94 12.74 -2.01 4.83
CA ILE A 94 13.54 -0.89 4.35
C ILE A 94 14.88 -1.46 3.86
N GLY A 95 15.15 -1.33 2.57
CA GLY A 95 16.40 -1.76 1.95
C GLY A 95 17.38 -0.59 1.82
N THR A 96 18.47 -0.82 1.07
CA THR A 96 19.47 0.22 0.84
C THR A 96 18.96 1.35 -0.04
N SER A 97 18.28 1.01 -1.15
CA SER A 97 17.74 1.98 -2.12
C SER A 97 16.27 1.70 -2.47
N SER A 98 15.61 0.90 -1.65
CA SER A 98 14.23 0.51 -1.89
C SER A 98 13.51 0.26 -0.57
N TRP A 99 12.19 0.15 -0.64
CA TRP A 99 11.37 -0.28 0.49
C TRP A 99 10.14 -1.02 -0.01
N THR A 100 9.48 -1.72 0.90
CA THR A 100 8.22 -2.35 0.61
C THR A 100 7.09 -1.61 1.33
N ILE A 101 5.94 -1.53 0.66
CA ILE A 101 4.71 -1.03 1.25
C ILE A 101 3.79 -2.23 1.42
N GLU A 102 3.28 -2.39 2.63
CA GLU A 102 2.33 -3.43 2.97
C GLU A 102 0.96 -2.81 3.20
N GLN A 103 -0.05 -3.35 2.53
CA GLN A 103 -1.41 -2.82 2.61
C GLN A 103 -2.41 -3.96 2.77
N ALA A 104 -3.55 -3.62 3.34
CA ALA A 104 -4.68 -4.52 3.43
C ALA A 104 -5.97 -3.74 3.21
N MET A 105 -6.94 -4.41 2.61
CA MET A 105 -8.25 -3.83 2.32
C MET A 105 -9.29 -4.57 3.13
N PHE A 106 -10.12 -3.80 3.83
CA PHE A 106 -11.16 -4.33 4.71
C PHE A 106 -12.53 -3.83 4.27
N GLN A 107 -13.50 -4.71 4.35
CA GLN A 107 -14.90 -4.35 4.16
C GLN A 107 -15.73 -5.09 5.20
N ASN A 108 -16.55 -4.35 5.94
CA ASN A 108 -17.38 -4.91 7.02
C ASN A 108 -16.56 -5.72 8.05
N GLY A 109 -15.37 -5.24 8.39
CA GLY A 109 -14.50 -5.86 9.39
C GLY A 109 -13.70 -7.04 8.88
N GLU A 110 -13.84 -7.44 7.62
CA GLU A 110 -13.11 -8.58 7.05
C GLU A 110 -12.04 -8.11 6.07
N CYS A 111 -10.87 -8.74 6.10
CA CYS A 111 -9.83 -8.48 5.13
C CYS A 111 -10.21 -9.15 3.81
N ILE A 112 -10.38 -8.34 2.76
CA ILE A 112 -10.75 -8.84 1.42
C ILE A 112 -9.56 -8.94 0.48
N ALA A 113 -8.46 -8.25 0.77
CA ALA A 113 -7.23 -8.36 -0.04
C ALA A 113 -6.05 -7.81 0.74
N THR A 114 -4.85 -8.29 0.40
CA THR A 114 -3.58 -7.69 0.83
C THR A 114 -2.79 -7.29 -0.40
N CYS A 115 -1.90 -6.33 -0.23
CA CYS A 115 -1.06 -5.83 -1.33
C CYS A 115 0.35 -5.57 -0.83
N ASP A 116 1.33 -6.09 -1.55
CA ASP A 116 2.74 -5.83 -1.28
C ASP A 116 3.35 -5.14 -2.50
N THR A 117 3.97 -4.00 -2.27
CA THR A 117 4.55 -3.18 -3.32
C THR A 117 6.02 -2.92 -3.03
N VAL A 118 6.87 -3.11 -4.03
CA VAL A 118 8.28 -2.73 -3.95
C VAL A 118 8.44 -1.39 -4.65
N VAL A 119 8.99 -0.43 -3.91
CA VAL A 119 9.32 0.91 -4.43
C VAL A 119 10.83 1.03 -4.46
N VAL A 120 11.37 1.45 -5.59
CA VAL A 120 12.79 1.75 -5.73
C VAL A 120 13.00 3.25 -5.81
N CYS A 121 14.10 3.72 -5.20
CA CYS A 121 14.49 5.12 -5.22
C CYS A 121 15.80 5.25 -5.97
N ARG A 122 15.86 6.18 -6.92
CA ARG A 122 17.05 6.42 -7.72
C ARG A 122 17.44 7.89 -7.64
N THR A 123 18.74 8.14 -7.55
CA THR A 123 19.31 9.48 -7.61
C THR A 123 20.22 9.53 -8.84
N ASP A 124 19.99 10.50 -9.72
CA ASP A 124 20.68 10.59 -11.02
C ASP A 124 20.56 9.28 -11.81
N ASN A 125 19.39 8.64 -11.77
CA ASN A 125 19.08 7.37 -12.42
C ASN A 125 19.93 6.20 -11.94
N GLN A 126 20.50 6.29 -10.74
CA GLN A 126 21.32 5.24 -10.14
C GLN A 126 20.77 4.86 -8.77
N ALA A 127 20.90 3.57 -8.43
CA ALA A 127 20.59 3.09 -7.09
C ALA A 127 21.66 3.62 -6.12
N LYS A 128 21.24 4.46 -5.19
CA LYS A 128 22.09 5.01 -4.13
C LYS A 128 21.41 4.80 -2.79
N PRO A 129 22.16 4.79 -1.68
CA PRO A 129 21.55 4.67 -0.37
C PRO A 129 20.49 5.73 -0.14
N LEU A 130 19.40 5.34 0.52
CA LEU A 130 18.32 6.26 0.87
C LEU A 130 18.83 7.35 1.78
N ARG A 131 18.36 8.59 1.57
CA ARG A 131 18.67 9.71 2.47
C ARG A 131 18.13 9.43 3.87
N ALA A 132 18.81 9.95 4.88
CA ALA A 132 18.39 9.77 6.28
C ALA A 132 16.95 10.20 6.52
N GLU A 133 16.51 11.28 5.90
CA GLU A 133 15.14 11.82 6.06
C GLU A 133 14.10 10.82 5.52
N ILE A 134 14.42 10.13 4.42
CA ILE A 134 13.54 9.09 3.89
C ILE A 134 13.50 7.90 4.85
N VAL A 135 14.66 7.44 5.31
CA VAL A 135 14.73 6.30 6.27
C VAL A 135 13.94 6.62 7.53
N ASP A 136 14.05 7.82 8.06
CA ASP A 136 13.31 8.24 9.25
C ASP A 136 11.81 8.24 9.00
N GLY A 137 11.39 8.78 7.86
CA GLY A 137 9.98 8.79 7.46
C GLY A 137 9.40 7.38 7.29
N LEU A 138 10.16 6.48 6.68
CA LEU A 138 9.76 5.09 6.51
C LEU A 138 9.67 4.37 7.86
N THR A 139 10.67 4.56 8.72
CA THR A 139 10.72 3.92 10.03
C THR A 139 9.52 4.31 10.90
N ALA A 140 9.06 5.55 10.78
CA ALA A 140 7.90 6.03 11.51
C ALA A 140 6.58 5.37 11.07
N GLN A 141 6.56 4.68 9.92
CA GLN A 141 5.35 4.12 9.33
C GLN A 141 5.41 2.59 9.20
N ILE A 142 6.22 1.92 10.01
CA ILE A 142 6.37 0.46 9.94
C ILE A 142 5.09 -0.24 10.43
N VAL A 143 4.70 -1.29 9.71
CA VAL A 143 3.62 -2.20 10.11
C VAL A 143 4.07 -3.00 11.33
N ARG A 144 3.23 -3.07 12.36
CA ARG A 144 3.53 -3.85 13.57
C ARG A 144 3.32 -5.34 13.32
N GLN A 145 4.24 -6.15 13.80
CA GLN A 145 4.16 -7.60 13.63
C GLN A 145 3.67 -8.34 14.89
N VAL A 146 3.14 -7.59 15.84
CA VAL A 146 2.72 -8.15 17.12
C VAL A 146 1.23 -8.46 17.13
#